data_e5b52fbd78be94aa4b2959079e7aab0e
#
_entry.id   e5b52fbd78be94aa4b2959079e7aab0e
#
_cell.length_a   1.000
_cell.length_b   1.000
_cell.length_c   1.000
_cell.angle_alpha   90.00
_cell.angle_beta   90.00
_cell.angle_gamma   90.00
#
_symmetry.space_group_name_H-M   'P 1'
#
loop_
_entity.id
_entity.type
_entity.pdbx_description
1 polymer ?
#
loop_
_entity_poly.entity_id
_entity_poly.type
_entity_poly.pdbx_seq_one_letter_code
_entity_poly.pdbx_strand_id
1 'polypeptide(L)'
;MTLIEVHTGGGLVGVTAAEARSETAIAIDRFVTPHLIGRDAAAPEQLTRILQDAEILGPPVYCIEIALWDVAGKAAGLPVSTMWGRFADRIPAYCATGEVRSPEQRVDDCRRILEEGFKAIKLRFHSEDPRDDIRVVEAIRKALGERIAILVDANQAGLAPGLEGHRQWSFRTALEVALELERLDVEWLEEPLPRHDYDDLRRLRDRLGTMQLAGGENNHGMHEFKLLLDRGCYDIIQPDAVLSEGVYQIRKIAALAEAAGRLVAPHTWTHGLGLLANLHLVASIPNTSWFEFPHDPPGWPAADLSQILVEKPWIDADGCLAVPDRPGFGFELDSELVERCTVDRFGRRD
;
A
#
# COMPACT_ATOMS: atom_id res chain seq x y z
N MET A 1 6.19 -4.67 -14.65
CA MET A 1 4.74 -4.66 -14.35
C MET A 1 3.94 -5.10 -15.55
N THR A 2 2.72 -5.61 -15.35
CA THR A 2 1.73 -5.87 -16.41
C THR A 2 0.72 -4.74 -16.40
N LEU A 3 0.75 -3.87 -17.42
CA LEU A 3 -0.25 -2.81 -17.59
C LEU A 3 -1.56 -3.44 -18.08
N ILE A 4 -2.68 -3.05 -17.48
CA ILE A 4 -4.01 -3.59 -17.76
C ILE A 4 -4.90 -2.45 -18.21
N GLU A 5 -5.50 -2.58 -19.39
CA GLU A 5 -6.45 -1.61 -19.94
C GLU A 5 -7.85 -2.25 -20.07
N VAL A 6 -8.85 -1.55 -19.57
CA VAL A 6 -10.27 -1.89 -19.74
C VAL A 6 -10.88 -0.93 -20.75
N HIS A 7 -11.10 -1.42 -21.97
CA HIS A 7 -11.71 -0.64 -23.05
C HIS A 7 -13.23 -0.78 -23.03
N THR A 8 -13.94 0.32 -23.23
CA THR A 8 -15.41 0.36 -23.30
C THR A 8 -15.90 0.63 -24.73
N GLY A 9 -17.11 0.18 -25.07
CA GLY A 9 -17.74 0.48 -26.37
C GLY A 9 -17.98 1.98 -26.60
N GLY A 10 -17.96 2.81 -25.54
CA GLY A 10 -18.04 4.27 -25.61
C GLY A 10 -16.70 4.98 -25.79
N GLY A 11 -15.59 4.26 -25.95
CA GLY A 11 -14.25 4.81 -26.16
C GLY A 11 -13.53 5.26 -24.91
N LEU A 12 -14.09 5.05 -23.69
CA LEU A 12 -13.35 5.26 -22.46
C LEU A 12 -12.42 4.10 -22.18
N VAL A 13 -11.25 4.41 -21.62
CA VAL A 13 -10.25 3.42 -21.21
C VAL A 13 -9.92 3.64 -19.74
N GLY A 14 -10.13 2.60 -18.92
CA GLY A 14 -9.64 2.56 -17.55
C GLY A 14 -8.32 1.80 -17.49
N VAL A 15 -7.42 2.24 -16.63
CA VAL A 15 -6.07 1.71 -16.57
C VAL A 15 -5.66 1.35 -15.15
N THR A 16 -4.95 0.23 -15.03
CA THR A 16 -4.26 -0.20 -13.81
C THR A 16 -3.01 -0.98 -14.15
N ALA A 17 -2.33 -1.53 -13.17
CA ALA A 17 -1.27 -2.49 -13.39
C ALA A 17 -1.30 -3.59 -12.31
N ALA A 18 -0.65 -4.71 -12.63
CA ALA A 18 -0.31 -5.78 -11.70
C ALA A 18 1.20 -5.97 -11.64
N GLU A 19 1.69 -6.70 -10.66
CA GLU A 19 3.08 -7.12 -10.62
C GLU A 19 3.46 -7.87 -11.91
N ALA A 20 4.75 -7.77 -12.28
CA ALA A 20 5.28 -8.35 -13.51
C ALA A 20 5.32 -9.89 -13.44
N ARG A 21 4.19 -10.52 -13.76
CA ARG A 21 4.08 -11.97 -13.90
C ARG A 21 3.37 -12.28 -15.20
N SER A 22 4.03 -13.00 -16.12
CA SER A 22 3.43 -13.48 -17.37
C SER A 22 2.18 -14.32 -17.12
N GLU A 23 2.19 -15.10 -16.03
CA GLU A 23 1.08 -15.93 -15.60
C GLU A 23 -0.16 -15.11 -15.26
N THR A 24 0.01 -13.92 -14.69
CA THR A 24 -1.10 -13.00 -14.39
C THR A 24 -1.80 -12.54 -15.67
N ALA A 25 -1.04 -12.14 -16.70
CA ALA A 25 -1.63 -11.74 -17.98
C ALA A 25 -2.40 -12.89 -18.65
N ILE A 26 -1.87 -14.12 -18.62
CA ILE A 26 -2.53 -15.31 -19.13
C ILE A 26 -3.79 -15.63 -18.33
N ALA A 27 -3.74 -15.53 -17.01
CA ALA A 27 -4.89 -15.78 -16.15
C ALA A 27 -6.02 -14.76 -16.41
N ILE A 28 -5.69 -13.49 -16.56
CA ILE A 28 -6.65 -12.43 -16.90
C ILE A 28 -7.30 -12.76 -18.26
N ASP A 29 -6.52 -13.04 -19.29
CA ASP A 29 -7.06 -13.31 -20.63
C ASP A 29 -7.97 -14.53 -20.65
N ARG A 30 -7.59 -15.62 -20.00
CA ARG A 30 -8.32 -16.89 -20.06
C ARG A 30 -9.50 -17.00 -19.09
N PHE A 31 -9.36 -16.47 -17.89
CA PHE A 31 -10.30 -16.75 -16.79
C PHE A 31 -11.12 -15.53 -16.37
N VAL A 32 -10.68 -14.31 -16.68
CA VAL A 32 -11.37 -13.09 -16.25
C VAL A 32 -12.04 -12.39 -17.43
N THR A 33 -11.29 -12.13 -18.50
CA THR A 33 -11.77 -11.40 -19.69
C THR A 33 -13.07 -11.94 -20.26
N PRO A 34 -13.29 -13.27 -20.42
CA PRO A 34 -14.54 -13.79 -20.98
C PRO A 34 -15.80 -13.45 -20.16
N HIS A 35 -15.63 -13.19 -18.88
CA HIS A 35 -16.72 -12.86 -17.96
C HIS A 35 -17.00 -11.36 -17.85
N LEU A 36 -16.05 -10.52 -18.25
CA LEU A 36 -16.17 -9.06 -18.24
C LEU A 36 -16.67 -8.49 -19.57
N ILE A 37 -16.31 -9.13 -20.70
CA ILE A 37 -16.70 -8.67 -22.04
C ILE A 37 -18.23 -8.56 -22.16
N GLY A 38 -18.69 -7.43 -22.72
CA GLY A 38 -20.11 -7.14 -22.91
C GLY A 38 -20.86 -6.73 -21.64
N ARG A 39 -20.18 -6.58 -20.52
CA ARG A 39 -20.77 -6.05 -19.28
C ARG A 39 -20.70 -4.53 -19.25
N ASP A 40 -21.52 -3.93 -18.39
CA ASP A 40 -21.52 -2.49 -18.15
C ASP A 40 -20.35 -2.10 -17.23
N ALA A 41 -19.34 -1.45 -17.76
CA ALA A 41 -18.18 -0.98 -17.01
C ALA A 41 -18.52 0.15 -16.01
N ALA A 42 -19.69 0.79 -16.13
CA ALA A 42 -20.16 1.78 -15.17
C ALA A 42 -20.76 1.15 -13.88
N ALA A 43 -20.80 -0.18 -13.79
CA ALA A 43 -21.25 -0.93 -12.62
C ALA A 43 -20.09 -1.70 -11.95
N PRO A 44 -19.02 -1.03 -11.45
CA PRO A 44 -17.80 -1.67 -10.97
C PRO A 44 -18.06 -2.67 -9.83
N GLU A 45 -18.99 -2.41 -8.92
CA GLU A 45 -19.37 -3.34 -7.84
C GLU A 45 -19.86 -4.71 -8.36
N GLN A 46 -20.67 -4.70 -9.42
CA GLN A 46 -21.14 -5.95 -10.04
C GLN A 46 -19.98 -6.73 -10.66
N LEU A 47 -19.01 -6.02 -11.28
CA LEU A 47 -17.85 -6.62 -11.92
C LEU A 47 -16.84 -7.13 -10.90
N THR A 48 -16.66 -6.43 -9.78
CA THR A 48 -15.81 -6.88 -8.67
C THR A 48 -16.24 -8.25 -8.17
N ARG A 49 -17.53 -8.53 -8.12
CA ARG A 49 -18.00 -9.87 -7.73
C ARG A 49 -17.49 -10.96 -8.67
N ILE A 50 -17.41 -10.67 -9.97
CA ILE A 50 -16.83 -11.61 -10.95
C ILE A 50 -15.34 -11.82 -10.68
N LEU A 51 -14.60 -10.76 -10.33
CA LEU A 51 -13.18 -10.86 -9.98
C LEU A 51 -12.96 -11.73 -8.74
N GLN A 52 -13.79 -11.57 -7.71
CA GLN A 52 -13.75 -12.39 -6.51
C GLN A 52 -14.07 -13.87 -6.80
N ASP A 53 -15.09 -14.14 -7.62
CA ASP A 53 -15.45 -15.52 -8.00
C ASP A 53 -14.37 -16.17 -8.89
N ALA A 54 -13.62 -15.37 -9.68
CA ALA A 54 -12.52 -15.85 -10.53
C ALA A 54 -11.28 -16.28 -9.74
N GLU A 55 -11.12 -15.85 -8.49
CA GLU A 55 -10.02 -16.25 -7.60
C GLU A 55 -9.89 -17.77 -7.46
N ILE A 56 -10.99 -18.52 -7.57
CA ILE A 56 -10.99 -19.98 -7.53
C ILE A 56 -10.21 -20.60 -8.73
N LEU A 57 -10.07 -19.85 -9.82
CA LEU A 57 -9.51 -20.33 -11.09
C LEU A 57 -8.05 -19.94 -11.28
N GLY A 58 -7.52 -19.01 -10.48
CA GLY A 58 -6.17 -18.48 -10.65
C GLY A 58 -5.75 -17.51 -9.56
N PRO A 59 -4.60 -16.85 -9.70
CA PRO A 59 -4.17 -15.84 -8.74
C PRO A 59 -5.17 -14.69 -8.68
N PRO A 60 -5.34 -14.05 -7.50
CA PRO A 60 -6.16 -12.87 -7.35
C PRO A 60 -5.76 -11.75 -8.33
N VAL A 61 -6.76 -11.12 -8.93
CA VAL A 61 -6.58 -10.03 -9.91
C VAL A 61 -7.38 -8.79 -9.50
N TYR A 62 -7.43 -8.53 -8.21
CA TYR A 62 -8.19 -7.42 -7.61
C TYR A 62 -7.83 -6.06 -8.19
N CYS A 63 -6.60 -5.89 -8.64
CA CYS A 63 -6.15 -4.64 -9.26
C CYS A 63 -6.99 -4.22 -10.48
N ILE A 64 -7.71 -5.14 -11.15
CA ILE A 64 -8.62 -4.80 -12.26
C ILE A 64 -9.75 -3.87 -11.78
N GLU A 65 -10.18 -3.98 -10.52
CA GLU A 65 -11.19 -3.09 -9.96
C GLU A 65 -10.76 -1.61 -10.03
N ILE A 66 -9.46 -1.32 -9.92
CA ILE A 66 -8.92 0.03 -10.08
C ILE A 66 -9.27 0.56 -11.49
N ALA A 67 -9.02 -0.22 -12.55
CA ALA A 67 -9.36 0.19 -13.91
C ALA A 67 -10.88 0.37 -14.12
N LEU A 68 -11.72 -0.43 -13.46
CA LEU A 68 -13.16 -0.29 -13.51
C LEU A 68 -13.64 1.02 -12.86
N TRP A 69 -13.08 1.37 -11.70
CA TRP A 69 -13.37 2.65 -11.05
C TRP A 69 -12.78 3.85 -11.81
N ASP A 70 -11.66 3.68 -12.51
CA ASP A 70 -11.10 4.69 -13.40
C ASP A 70 -12.07 4.99 -14.57
N VAL A 71 -12.64 3.94 -15.19
CA VAL A 71 -13.71 4.09 -16.19
C VAL A 71 -14.91 4.81 -15.59
N ALA A 72 -15.39 4.39 -14.42
CA ALA A 72 -16.58 4.98 -13.79
C ALA A 72 -16.37 6.48 -13.47
N GLY A 73 -15.19 6.84 -12.96
CA GLY A 73 -14.82 8.23 -12.70
C GLY A 73 -14.75 9.07 -13.98
N LYS A 74 -14.12 8.53 -15.03
CA LYS A 74 -14.05 9.18 -16.36
C LYS A 74 -15.45 9.35 -16.98
N ALA A 75 -16.31 8.34 -16.87
CA ALA A 75 -17.70 8.41 -17.35
C ALA A 75 -18.53 9.45 -16.59
N ALA A 76 -18.33 9.60 -15.29
CA ALA A 76 -18.98 10.58 -14.45
C ALA A 76 -18.39 12.01 -14.59
N GLY A 77 -17.20 12.13 -15.18
CA GLY A 77 -16.44 13.40 -15.23
C GLY A 77 -15.94 13.84 -13.85
N LEU A 78 -15.74 12.91 -12.91
CA LEU A 78 -15.36 13.17 -11.52
C LEU A 78 -14.13 12.35 -11.09
N PRO A 79 -13.29 12.90 -10.18
CA PRO A 79 -12.29 12.12 -9.47
C PRO A 79 -12.96 11.00 -8.65
N VAL A 80 -12.34 9.83 -8.58
CA VAL A 80 -12.88 8.68 -7.85
C VAL A 80 -13.09 9.00 -6.37
N SER A 81 -12.17 9.72 -5.72
CA SER A 81 -12.33 10.15 -4.33
C SER A 81 -13.57 11.04 -4.12
N THR A 82 -13.90 11.89 -5.11
CA THR A 82 -15.11 12.74 -5.07
C THR A 82 -16.39 11.90 -5.18
N MET A 83 -16.39 10.87 -6.04
CA MET A 83 -17.51 9.93 -6.13
C MET A 83 -17.77 9.18 -4.84
N TRP A 84 -16.71 8.93 -4.05
CA TRP A 84 -16.80 8.23 -2.77
C TRP A 84 -17.04 9.16 -1.56
N GLY A 85 -17.18 10.46 -1.79
CA GLY A 85 -17.39 11.45 -0.72
C GLY A 85 -16.07 11.91 -0.12
N ARG A 86 -15.26 12.62 -0.93
CA ARG A 86 -13.93 13.13 -0.54
C ARG A 86 -13.92 13.75 0.86
N PHE A 87 -13.08 13.25 1.74
CA PHE A 87 -12.88 13.71 3.10
C PHE A 87 -11.72 14.72 3.20
N ALA A 88 -10.65 14.50 2.40
CA ALA A 88 -9.47 15.35 2.39
C ALA A 88 -8.90 15.53 0.97
N ASP A 89 -8.29 16.70 0.73
CA ASP A 89 -7.64 17.03 -0.55
C ASP A 89 -6.11 16.84 -0.51
N ARG A 90 -5.55 16.71 0.69
CA ARG A 90 -4.13 16.52 0.96
C ARG A 90 -3.97 15.50 2.08
N ILE A 91 -3.06 14.56 1.90
CA ILE A 91 -2.83 13.46 2.85
C ILE A 91 -1.39 13.51 3.31
N PRO A 92 -1.12 13.55 4.64
CA PRO A 92 0.25 13.50 5.16
C PRO A 92 0.88 12.15 4.83
N ALA A 93 2.15 12.19 4.34
CA ALA A 93 2.86 11.02 3.91
C ALA A 93 4.11 10.76 4.74
N TYR A 94 4.44 9.49 4.94
CA TYR A 94 5.73 9.08 5.47
C TYR A 94 6.64 8.56 4.35
N CYS A 95 7.95 8.82 4.50
CA CYS A 95 8.98 8.25 3.65
C CYS A 95 9.17 6.77 4.01
N ALA A 96 8.78 5.85 3.13
CA ALA A 96 8.99 4.42 3.33
C ALA A 96 10.33 4.00 2.71
N THR A 97 11.26 3.51 3.55
CA THR A 97 12.59 3.08 3.11
C THR A 97 12.61 1.60 2.73
N GLY A 98 13.52 1.22 1.83
CA GLY A 98 13.66 -0.15 1.31
C GLY A 98 14.93 -0.87 1.75
N GLU A 99 15.94 -0.14 2.23
CA GLU A 99 17.25 -0.70 2.52
C GLU A 99 17.59 -0.67 4.01
N VAL A 100 18.41 -1.64 4.45
CA VAL A 100 19.09 -1.58 5.74
C VAL A 100 20.36 -0.75 5.57
N ARG A 101 20.55 0.24 6.43
CA ARG A 101 21.73 1.13 6.41
C ARG A 101 22.33 1.31 7.79
N SER A 102 23.61 1.73 7.86
CA SER A 102 24.25 2.04 9.14
C SER A 102 23.52 3.18 9.86
N PRO A 103 23.67 3.27 11.19
CA PRO A 103 23.07 4.37 11.98
C PRO A 103 23.44 5.76 11.43
N GLU A 104 24.71 5.97 11.03
CA GLU A 104 25.20 7.25 10.52
C GLU A 104 24.57 7.59 9.16
N GLN A 105 24.53 6.61 8.24
CA GLN A 105 23.92 6.79 6.92
C GLN A 105 22.43 7.11 7.05
N ARG A 106 21.71 6.38 7.93
CA ARG A 106 20.26 6.60 8.09
C ARG A 106 19.94 7.95 8.77
N VAL A 107 20.80 8.44 9.67
CA VAL A 107 20.69 9.80 10.20
C VAL A 107 20.84 10.85 9.11
N ASP A 108 21.80 10.67 8.18
CA ASP A 108 21.98 11.60 7.06
C ASP A 108 20.81 11.53 6.08
N ASP A 109 20.26 10.34 5.82
CA ASP A 109 19.03 10.19 5.05
C ASP A 109 17.84 10.92 5.71
N CYS A 110 17.67 10.79 7.03
CA CYS A 110 16.62 11.49 7.75
C CYS A 110 16.75 13.02 7.65
N ARG A 111 17.97 13.55 7.62
CA ARG A 111 18.19 15.00 7.38
C ARG A 111 17.72 15.40 5.99
N ARG A 112 18.10 14.60 4.96
CA ARG A 112 17.72 14.85 3.57
C ARG A 112 16.20 14.82 3.38
N ILE A 113 15.51 13.78 3.88
CA ILE A 113 14.05 13.67 3.72
C ILE A 113 13.28 14.74 4.49
N LEU A 114 13.81 15.24 5.61
CA LEU A 114 13.26 16.43 6.29
C LEU A 114 13.37 17.69 5.43
N GLU A 115 14.50 17.87 4.71
CA GLU A 115 14.69 18.97 3.76
C GLU A 115 13.76 18.84 2.55
N GLU A 116 13.44 17.61 2.12
CA GLU A 116 12.47 17.31 1.06
C GLU A 116 11.03 17.56 1.49
N GLY A 117 10.75 17.70 2.80
CA GLY A 117 9.43 18.02 3.36
C GLY A 117 8.81 16.93 4.22
N PHE A 118 9.29 15.70 4.19
CA PHE A 118 8.73 14.60 5.00
C PHE A 118 8.80 14.90 6.51
N LYS A 119 7.80 14.41 7.23
CA LYS A 119 7.71 14.53 8.70
C LYS A 119 7.81 13.17 9.41
N ALA A 120 7.76 12.09 8.65
CA ALA A 120 7.84 10.72 9.15
C ALA A 120 8.68 9.82 8.24
N ILE A 121 9.31 8.80 8.81
CA ILE A 121 10.09 7.78 8.11
C ILE A 121 9.67 6.40 8.61
N LYS A 122 9.55 5.42 7.70
CA LYS A 122 9.43 3.99 8.04
C LYS A 122 10.75 3.28 7.75
N LEU A 123 11.28 2.61 8.76
CA LEU A 123 12.53 1.87 8.74
C LEU A 123 12.27 0.38 8.56
N ARG A 124 13.12 -0.31 7.81
CA ARG A 124 13.10 -1.78 7.69
C ARG A 124 13.96 -2.41 8.78
N PHE A 125 13.40 -3.38 9.49
CA PHE A 125 14.10 -4.20 10.50
C PHE A 125 14.44 -5.57 9.90
N HIS A 126 15.49 -5.63 9.11
CA HIS A 126 15.93 -6.82 8.38
C HIS A 126 17.31 -7.33 8.81
N SER A 127 17.91 -6.77 9.85
CA SER A 127 19.18 -7.29 10.39
C SER A 127 18.96 -8.67 11.02
N GLU A 128 19.98 -9.52 11.00
CA GLU A 128 19.95 -10.84 11.65
C GLU A 128 19.69 -10.71 13.16
N ASP A 129 20.31 -9.71 13.78
CA ASP A 129 20.03 -9.31 15.16
C ASP A 129 19.24 -8.00 15.19
N PRO A 130 17.96 -7.98 15.63
CA PRO A 130 17.14 -6.78 15.66
C PRO A 130 17.71 -5.66 16.54
N ARG A 131 18.69 -5.96 17.41
CA ARG A 131 19.40 -4.93 18.18
C ARG A 131 20.24 -4.02 17.29
N ASP A 132 20.68 -4.50 16.12
CA ASP A 132 21.40 -3.66 15.14
C ASP A 132 20.46 -2.61 14.55
N ASP A 133 19.23 -2.99 14.25
CA ASP A 133 18.21 -2.09 13.75
C ASP A 133 17.73 -1.10 14.83
N ILE A 134 17.61 -1.55 16.10
CA ILE A 134 17.30 -0.67 17.23
C ILE A 134 18.35 0.44 17.37
N ARG A 135 19.64 0.14 17.20
CA ARG A 135 20.71 1.16 17.21
C ARG A 135 20.53 2.26 16.15
N VAL A 136 19.91 1.92 15.00
CA VAL A 136 19.56 2.91 13.98
C VAL A 136 18.50 3.88 14.52
N VAL A 137 17.46 3.38 15.16
CA VAL A 137 16.41 4.20 15.79
C VAL A 137 17.00 5.10 16.88
N GLU A 138 17.84 4.54 17.77
CA GLU A 138 18.55 5.31 18.82
C GLU A 138 19.36 6.46 18.24
N ALA A 139 20.11 6.19 17.16
CA ALA A 139 20.92 7.21 16.48
C ALA A 139 20.08 8.34 15.90
N ILE A 140 18.95 8.01 15.26
CA ILE A 140 18.01 8.99 14.71
C ILE A 140 17.41 9.85 15.84
N ARG A 141 16.91 9.22 16.92
CA ARG A 141 16.36 9.94 18.08
C ARG A 141 17.40 10.86 18.72
N LYS A 142 18.63 10.38 18.90
CA LYS A 142 19.73 11.19 19.44
C LYS A 142 20.08 12.39 18.56
N ALA A 143 20.06 12.22 17.23
CA ALA A 143 20.47 13.27 16.29
C ALA A 143 19.36 14.27 15.96
N LEU A 144 18.11 13.81 15.92
CA LEU A 144 16.97 14.58 15.39
C LEU A 144 15.86 14.83 16.42
N GLY A 145 15.84 14.08 17.52
CA GLY A 145 14.77 14.20 18.54
C GLY A 145 13.39 13.92 17.93
N GLU A 146 12.42 14.76 18.26
CA GLU A 146 11.02 14.65 17.83
C GLU A 146 10.74 15.31 16.47
N ARG A 147 11.78 15.80 15.75
CA ARG A 147 11.60 16.46 14.44
C ARG A 147 11.08 15.54 13.36
N ILE A 148 11.18 14.21 13.54
CA ILE A 148 10.71 13.19 12.63
C ILE A 148 10.00 12.10 13.41
N ALA A 149 8.79 11.73 12.98
CA ALA A 149 8.11 10.54 13.45
C ALA A 149 8.82 9.29 12.91
N ILE A 150 8.99 8.26 13.74
CA ILE A 150 9.65 7.01 13.33
C ILE A 150 8.61 5.90 13.37
N LEU A 151 8.52 5.19 12.27
CA LEU A 151 7.72 4.01 12.04
C LEU A 151 8.68 2.86 11.75
N VAL A 152 8.34 1.65 12.15
CA VAL A 152 9.20 0.49 11.94
C VAL A 152 8.40 -0.63 11.30
N ASP A 153 9.00 -1.29 10.30
CA ASP A 153 8.46 -2.48 9.67
C ASP A 153 9.42 -3.66 9.88
N ALA A 154 8.94 -4.67 10.58
CA ALA A 154 9.70 -5.88 10.88
C ALA A 154 9.55 -6.97 9.81
N ASN A 155 8.57 -6.87 8.92
CA ASN A 155 8.27 -7.81 7.82
C ASN A 155 8.27 -9.29 8.26
N GLN A 156 7.69 -9.58 9.45
CA GLN A 156 7.60 -10.95 9.98
C GLN A 156 6.30 -11.67 9.63
N ALA A 157 5.38 -11.02 8.89
CA ALA A 157 4.08 -11.59 8.56
C ALA A 157 4.15 -12.83 7.65
N GLY A 158 5.21 -12.96 6.88
CA GLY A 158 5.50 -14.12 6.04
C GLY A 158 6.93 -14.10 5.55
N LEU A 159 7.47 -15.29 5.23
CA LEU A 159 8.77 -15.38 4.58
C LEU A 159 8.58 -15.09 3.09
N ALA A 160 9.07 -13.95 2.63
CA ALA A 160 9.17 -13.70 1.20
C ALA A 160 10.21 -14.65 0.56
N PRO A 161 9.96 -15.17 -0.66
CA PRO A 161 10.97 -15.90 -1.40
C PRO A 161 12.23 -15.04 -1.57
N GLY A 162 13.41 -15.62 -1.24
CA GLY A 162 14.69 -14.91 -1.29
C GLY A 162 15.16 -14.36 0.07
N LEU A 163 14.36 -14.45 1.11
CA LEU A 163 14.79 -14.22 2.50
C LEU A 163 15.15 -15.55 3.21
N GLU A 164 15.66 -16.49 2.45
CA GLU A 164 16.15 -17.78 2.98
C GLU A 164 17.26 -17.52 4.00
N GLY A 165 17.04 -17.97 5.23
CA GLY A 165 17.93 -17.70 6.36
C GLY A 165 17.44 -16.60 7.31
N HIS A 166 16.47 -15.81 6.94
CA HIS A 166 15.83 -14.87 7.86
C HIS A 166 15.01 -15.64 8.90
N ARG A 167 15.37 -15.49 10.17
CA ARG A 167 14.70 -16.20 11.25
C ARG A 167 13.46 -15.39 11.70
N GLN A 168 12.29 -15.98 11.53
CA GLN A 168 11.06 -15.38 12.01
C GLN A 168 11.11 -15.13 13.53
N TRP A 169 10.65 -13.98 13.98
CA TRP A 169 10.65 -13.61 15.38
C TRP A 169 9.71 -14.50 16.20
N SER A 170 10.16 -14.89 17.37
CA SER A 170 9.30 -15.44 18.41
C SER A 170 8.49 -14.32 19.06
N PHE A 171 7.38 -14.66 19.72
CA PHE A 171 6.63 -13.72 20.55
C PHE A 171 7.55 -12.98 21.56
N ARG A 172 8.50 -13.67 22.18
CA ARG A 172 9.47 -13.08 23.09
C ARG A 172 10.30 -12.00 22.39
N THR A 173 10.85 -12.32 21.24
CA THR A 173 11.67 -11.38 20.46
C THR A 173 10.83 -10.17 20.05
N ALA A 174 9.63 -10.39 19.52
CA ALA A 174 8.73 -9.31 19.12
C ALA A 174 8.37 -8.39 20.31
N LEU A 175 8.11 -8.96 21.49
CA LEU A 175 7.82 -8.20 22.70
C LEU A 175 9.04 -7.39 23.19
N GLU A 176 10.24 -8.00 23.22
CA GLU A 176 11.47 -7.32 23.64
C GLU A 176 11.78 -6.14 22.72
N VAL A 177 11.67 -6.34 21.39
CA VAL A 177 11.87 -5.28 20.38
C VAL A 177 10.81 -4.20 20.53
N ALA A 178 9.53 -4.58 20.63
CA ALA A 178 8.43 -3.64 20.72
C ALA A 178 8.53 -2.71 21.95
N LEU A 179 8.87 -3.25 23.11
CA LEU A 179 9.05 -2.44 24.33
C LEU A 179 10.24 -1.48 24.21
N GLU A 180 11.31 -1.87 23.55
CA GLU A 180 12.45 -0.99 23.34
C GLU A 180 12.12 0.11 22.31
N LEU A 181 11.39 -0.20 21.25
CA LEU A 181 10.91 0.79 20.28
C LEU A 181 9.91 1.78 20.91
N GLU A 182 9.03 1.31 21.76
CA GLU A 182 8.12 2.18 22.52
C GLU A 182 8.89 3.16 23.42
N ARG A 183 9.94 2.70 24.10
CA ARG A 183 10.85 3.57 24.89
C ARG A 183 11.55 4.63 24.05
N LEU A 184 11.78 4.34 22.76
CA LEU A 184 12.36 5.26 21.77
C LEU A 184 11.32 6.13 21.05
N ASP A 185 10.07 6.12 21.51
CA ASP A 185 8.97 6.90 20.96
C ASP A 185 8.73 6.60 19.47
N VAL A 186 8.77 5.32 19.09
CA VAL A 186 8.34 4.84 17.76
C VAL A 186 6.82 4.86 17.74
N GLU A 187 6.24 5.38 16.66
CA GLU A 187 4.79 5.57 16.53
C GLU A 187 4.07 4.24 16.29
N TRP A 188 4.60 3.38 15.38
CA TRP A 188 4.10 2.02 15.20
C TRP A 188 5.19 1.00 14.87
N LEU A 189 4.88 -0.26 15.20
CA LEU A 189 5.61 -1.45 14.75
C LEU A 189 4.71 -2.25 13.81
N GLU A 190 5.17 -2.43 12.55
CA GLU A 190 4.48 -3.13 11.49
C GLU A 190 4.96 -4.58 11.39
N GLU A 191 4.02 -5.51 11.21
CA GLU A 191 4.22 -6.93 10.97
C GLU A 191 5.28 -7.62 11.87
N PRO A 192 5.19 -7.51 13.22
CA PRO A 192 6.19 -8.08 14.11
C PRO A 192 6.10 -9.61 14.29
N LEU A 193 5.03 -10.24 13.80
CA LEU A 193 4.71 -11.66 13.95
C LEU A 193 4.04 -12.21 12.68
N PRO A 194 3.96 -13.56 12.50
CA PRO A 194 3.21 -14.16 11.41
C PRO A 194 1.79 -13.63 11.30
N ARG A 195 1.34 -13.28 10.08
CA ARG A 195 0.04 -12.65 9.83
C ARG A 195 -1.17 -13.45 10.31
N HIS A 196 -1.02 -14.78 10.48
CA HIS A 196 -2.08 -15.66 10.94
C HIS A 196 -1.98 -16.02 12.43
N ASP A 197 -1.00 -15.46 13.14
CA ASP A 197 -0.85 -15.65 14.59
C ASP A 197 -1.69 -14.62 15.36
N TYR A 198 -3.00 -14.69 15.15
CA TYR A 198 -3.96 -13.70 15.68
C TYR A 198 -3.92 -13.56 17.20
N ASP A 199 -3.69 -14.65 17.92
CA ASP A 199 -3.69 -14.65 19.38
C ASP A 199 -2.43 -13.96 19.93
N ASP A 200 -1.26 -14.22 19.36
CA ASP A 200 -0.02 -13.56 19.78
C ASP A 200 0.08 -12.11 19.26
N LEU A 201 -0.46 -11.78 18.08
CA LEU A 201 -0.61 -10.39 17.62
C LEU A 201 -1.46 -9.58 18.60
N ARG A 202 -2.64 -10.07 18.98
CA ARG A 202 -3.48 -9.44 19.99
C ARG A 202 -2.75 -9.30 21.32
N ARG A 203 -2.13 -10.39 21.80
CA ARG A 203 -1.41 -10.42 23.06
C ARG A 203 -0.23 -9.44 23.08
N LEU A 204 0.47 -9.26 21.95
CA LEU A 204 1.52 -8.26 21.81
C LEU A 204 0.94 -6.85 21.91
N ARG A 205 -0.10 -6.56 21.13
CA ARG A 205 -0.79 -5.27 21.18
C ARG A 205 -1.25 -4.89 22.58
N ASP A 206 -1.84 -5.83 23.32
CA ASP A 206 -2.33 -5.60 24.70
C ASP A 206 -1.18 -5.35 25.72
N ARG A 207 0.09 -5.48 25.32
CA ARG A 207 1.28 -5.19 26.13
C ARG A 207 1.90 -3.83 25.85
N LEU A 208 1.48 -3.16 24.77
CA LEU A 208 1.96 -1.84 24.39
C LEU A 208 1.08 -0.76 25.02
N GLY A 209 1.70 0.35 25.40
CA GLY A 209 1.03 1.49 26.03
C GLY A 209 0.68 2.59 25.04
N THR A 210 1.67 3.08 24.30
CA THR A 210 1.54 4.21 23.37
C THR A 210 1.84 3.86 21.93
N MET A 211 2.76 2.92 21.71
CA MET A 211 3.12 2.48 20.36
C MET A 211 1.98 1.64 19.76
N GLN A 212 1.63 1.92 18.51
CA GLN A 212 0.60 1.19 17.77
C GLN A 212 1.17 -0.06 17.09
N LEU A 213 0.33 -1.07 16.91
CA LEU A 213 0.66 -2.24 16.09
C LEU A 213 -0.01 -2.11 14.74
N ALA A 214 0.77 -2.25 13.66
CA ALA A 214 0.29 -2.14 12.29
C ALA A 214 0.52 -3.44 11.51
N GLY A 215 -0.30 -3.67 10.47
CA GLY A 215 -0.11 -4.81 9.56
C GLY A 215 -1.31 -5.11 8.70
N GLY A 216 -1.14 -6.07 7.78
CA GLY A 216 -2.21 -6.50 6.90
C GLY A 216 -1.90 -6.41 5.41
N GLU A 217 -0.74 -5.92 4.99
CA GLU A 217 -0.36 -5.84 3.57
C GLU A 217 -0.42 -7.20 2.85
N ASN A 218 -0.10 -8.26 3.60
CA ASN A 218 -0.09 -9.65 3.13
C ASN A 218 -1.41 -10.41 3.40
N ASN A 219 -2.44 -9.75 3.94
CA ASN A 219 -3.75 -10.34 4.16
C ASN A 219 -4.67 -10.07 2.96
N HIS A 220 -5.59 -10.99 2.69
CA HIS A 220 -6.45 -10.95 1.51
C HIS A 220 -7.93 -11.06 1.87
N GLY A 221 -8.75 -10.32 1.13
CA GLY A 221 -10.19 -10.39 1.22
C GLY A 221 -10.80 -9.79 2.49
N MET A 222 -12.03 -9.33 2.36
CA MET A 222 -12.77 -8.70 3.46
C MET A 222 -12.88 -9.58 4.70
N HIS A 223 -12.94 -10.91 4.54
CA HIS A 223 -13.12 -11.84 5.65
C HIS A 223 -11.87 -11.92 6.55
N GLU A 224 -10.67 -11.88 5.99
CA GLU A 224 -9.44 -11.84 6.78
C GLU A 224 -9.33 -10.51 7.55
N PHE A 225 -9.58 -9.37 6.90
CA PHE A 225 -9.55 -8.08 7.59
C PHE A 225 -10.60 -7.99 8.70
N LYS A 226 -11.81 -8.51 8.44
CA LYS A 226 -12.82 -8.61 9.51
C LYS A 226 -12.32 -9.45 10.68
N LEU A 227 -11.65 -10.57 10.41
CA LEU A 227 -11.09 -11.42 11.46
C LEU A 227 -9.99 -10.71 12.25
N LEU A 228 -9.08 -9.99 11.59
CA LEU A 228 -8.06 -9.16 12.24
C LEU A 228 -8.68 -8.12 13.17
N LEU A 229 -9.74 -7.45 12.72
CA LEU A 229 -10.48 -6.46 13.51
C LEU A 229 -11.21 -7.09 14.70
N ASP A 230 -11.95 -8.19 14.48
CA ASP A 230 -12.71 -8.89 15.53
C ASP A 230 -11.78 -9.46 16.61
N ARG A 231 -10.59 -9.93 16.21
CA ARG A 231 -9.57 -10.43 17.14
C ARG A 231 -8.77 -9.32 17.80
N GLY A 232 -8.83 -8.11 17.27
CA GLY A 232 -8.07 -6.96 17.77
C GLY A 232 -6.57 -7.11 17.59
N CYS A 233 -6.14 -7.60 16.43
CA CYS A 233 -4.73 -7.89 16.16
C CYS A 233 -3.90 -6.63 15.97
N TYR A 234 -4.45 -5.61 15.31
CA TYR A 234 -3.77 -4.37 14.95
C TYR A 234 -4.56 -3.14 15.39
N ASP A 235 -3.87 -2.03 15.58
CA ASP A 235 -4.43 -0.69 15.76
C ASP A 235 -4.58 0.00 14.39
N ILE A 236 -3.68 -0.32 13.46
CA ILE A 236 -3.66 0.18 12.09
C ILE A 236 -3.67 -1.01 11.14
N ILE A 237 -4.66 -1.08 10.24
CA ILE A 237 -4.68 -2.09 9.18
C ILE A 237 -4.14 -1.49 7.87
N GLN A 238 -3.36 -2.30 7.13
CA GLN A 238 -2.58 -1.84 5.99
C GLN A 238 -2.87 -2.62 4.70
N PRO A 239 -4.14 -2.69 4.24
CA PRO A 239 -4.47 -3.34 2.96
C PRO A 239 -3.86 -2.57 1.79
N ASP A 240 -3.61 -3.26 0.66
CA ASP A 240 -3.15 -2.67 -0.59
C ASP A 240 -4.19 -2.91 -1.70
N ALA A 241 -4.58 -1.87 -2.42
CA ALA A 241 -5.58 -1.94 -3.49
C ALA A 241 -5.15 -2.84 -4.67
N VAL A 242 -3.86 -3.12 -4.80
CA VAL A 242 -3.32 -4.00 -5.85
C VAL A 242 -3.24 -5.45 -5.36
N LEU A 243 -2.89 -5.66 -4.08
CA LEU A 243 -2.53 -6.97 -3.54
C LEU A 243 -3.61 -7.61 -2.68
N SER A 244 -4.26 -6.84 -1.80
CA SER A 244 -5.10 -7.41 -0.74
C SER A 244 -6.55 -7.64 -1.15
N GLU A 245 -7.13 -6.67 -1.85
CA GLU A 245 -8.51 -6.69 -2.33
C GLU A 245 -8.68 -5.51 -3.32
N GLY A 246 -9.81 -5.37 -4.01
CA GLY A 246 -10.10 -4.21 -4.83
C GLY A 246 -10.20 -2.90 -4.02
N VAL A 247 -9.89 -1.78 -4.64
CA VAL A 247 -9.78 -0.47 -3.97
C VAL A 247 -11.08 -0.05 -3.25
N TYR A 248 -12.24 -0.34 -3.83
CA TYR A 248 -13.53 -0.02 -3.20
C TYR A 248 -13.90 -1.03 -2.12
N GLN A 249 -13.47 -2.27 -2.24
CA GLN A 249 -13.64 -3.26 -1.19
C GLN A 249 -12.84 -2.86 0.06
N ILE A 250 -11.63 -2.33 -0.13
CA ILE A 250 -10.82 -1.78 0.98
C ILE A 250 -11.54 -0.59 1.63
N ARG A 251 -12.27 0.23 0.88
CA ARG A 251 -13.10 1.29 1.47
C ARG A 251 -14.18 0.73 2.40
N LYS A 252 -14.77 -0.42 2.08
CA LYS A 252 -15.71 -1.12 2.99
C LYS A 252 -15.00 -1.67 4.23
N ILE A 253 -13.79 -2.21 4.04
CA ILE A 253 -12.92 -2.64 5.15
C ILE A 253 -12.59 -1.44 6.05
N ALA A 254 -12.30 -0.27 5.48
CA ALA A 254 -12.04 0.96 6.24
C ALA A 254 -13.24 1.38 7.10
N ALA A 255 -14.48 1.22 6.61
CA ALA A 255 -15.67 1.48 7.41
C ALA A 255 -15.83 0.48 8.57
N LEU A 256 -15.46 -0.79 8.39
CA LEU A 256 -15.41 -1.76 9.48
C LEU A 256 -14.33 -1.40 10.52
N ALA A 257 -13.16 -0.95 10.05
CA ALA A 257 -12.08 -0.49 10.92
C ALA A 257 -12.49 0.74 11.72
N GLU A 258 -13.15 1.73 11.09
CA GLU A 258 -13.71 2.91 11.76
C GLU A 258 -14.69 2.52 12.87
N ALA A 259 -15.63 1.62 12.58
CA ALA A 259 -16.58 1.14 13.57
C ALA A 259 -15.92 0.37 14.73
N ALA A 260 -14.74 -0.22 14.50
CA ALA A 260 -13.91 -0.87 15.52
C ALA A 260 -12.93 0.09 16.22
N GLY A 261 -12.95 1.39 15.89
CA GLY A 261 -12.01 2.38 16.42
C GLY A 261 -10.57 2.16 15.95
N ARG A 262 -10.38 1.67 14.72
CA ARG A 262 -9.06 1.37 14.11
C ARG A 262 -8.76 2.27 12.94
N LEU A 263 -7.47 2.51 12.70
CA LEU A 263 -6.98 3.30 11.58
C LEU A 263 -6.70 2.43 10.35
N VAL A 264 -6.59 3.09 9.20
CA VAL A 264 -6.19 2.49 7.92
C VAL A 264 -5.04 3.30 7.34
N ALA A 265 -3.93 2.64 7.04
CA ALA A 265 -2.78 3.23 6.36
C ALA A 265 -2.32 2.26 5.26
N PRO A 266 -2.85 2.35 4.04
CA PRO A 266 -2.59 1.36 3.00
C PRO A 266 -1.10 1.22 2.67
N HIS A 267 -0.66 -0.02 2.43
CA HIS A 267 0.61 -0.33 1.81
C HIS A 267 0.61 0.13 0.34
N THR A 268 1.75 0.63 -0.19
CA THR A 268 1.83 1.20 -1.56
C THR A 268 3.13 0.89 -2.31
N TRP A 269 3.80 -0.21 -2.03
CA TRP A 269 5.10 -0.56 -2.64
C TRP A 269 5.00 -1.22 -4.02
N THR A 270 3.84 -1.24 -4.67
CA THR A 270 3.65 -1.92 -5.94
C THR A 270 4.08 -1.07 -7.16
N HIS A 271 3.36 0.01 -7.44
CA HIS A 271 3.61 0.92 -8.58
C HIS A 271 2.79 2.21 -8.44
N GLY A 272 3.12 3.25 -9.25
CA GLY A 272 2.49 4.56 -9.16
C GLY A 272 0.97 4.57 -9.38
N LEU A 273 0.41 3.65 -10.19
CA LEU A 273 -1.04 3.54 -10.36
C LEU A 273 -1.73 3.02 -9.09
N GLY A 274 -1.12 2.03 -8.41
CA GLY A 274 -1.58 1.52 -7.12
C GLY A 274 -1.48 2.59 -6.02
N LEU A 275 -0.37 3.34 -6.00
CA LEU A 275 -0.19 4.47 -5.09
C LEU A 275 -1.32 5.49 -5.25
N LEU A 276 -1.66 5.90 -6.49
CA LEU A 276 -2.74 6.85 -6.74
C LEU A 276 -4.12 6.27 -6.38
N ALA A 277 -4.37 4.98 -6.62
CA ALA A 277 -5.60 4.33 -6.21
C ALA A 277 -5.77 4.34 -4.67
N ASN A 278 -4.72 3.97 -3.93
CA ASN A 278 -4.71 4.04 -2.47
C ASN A 278 -4.81 5.49 -1.96
N LEU A 279 -4.24 6.48 -2.66
CA LEU A 279 -4.37 7.90 -2.32
C LEU A 279 -5.82 8.38 -2.42
N HIS A 280 -6.55 8.02 -3.49
CA HIS A 280 -7.98 8.32 -3.62
C HIS A 280 -8.82 7.60 -2.57
N LEU A 281 -8.43 6.39 -2.19
CA LEU A 281 -9.07 5.65 -1.10
C LEU A 281 -8.95 6.42 0.22
N VAL A 282 -7.74 6.74 0.66
CA VAL A 282 -7.52 7.42 1.95
C VAL A 282 -8.12 8.82 1.96
N ALA A 283 -8.15 9.50 0.81
CA ALA A 283 -8.84 10.78 0.66
C ALA A 283 -10.36 10.70 0.82
N SER A 284 -10.95 9.50 0.85
CA SER A 284 -12.40 9.27 0.97
C SER A 284 -12.82 8.66 2.31
N ILE A 285 -11.88 8.49 3.25
CA ILE A 285 -12.15 7.88 4.57
C ILE A 285 -11.66 8.80 5.71
N PRO A 286 -12.33 8.82 6.87
CA PRO A 286 -11.96 9.68 7.99
C PRO A 286 -10.89 9.08 8.90
N ASN A 287 -10.68 7.76 8.87
CA ASN A 287 -9.87 7.00 9.82
C ASN A 287 -8.48 6.64 9.26
N THR A 288 -7.76 7.62 8.73
CA THR A 288 -6.36 7.48 8.31
C THR A 288 -5.44 8.41 9.09
N SER A 289 -4.17 8.04 9.26
CA SER A 289 -3.15 8.88 9.89
C SER A 289 -2.09 9.32 8.89
N TRP A 290 -1.42 8.35 8.28
CA TRP A 290 -0.33 8.52 7.36
C TRP A 290 -0.59 7.77 6.06
N PHE A 291 0.03 8.25 4.98
CA PHE A 291 0.06 7.58 3.69
C PHE A 291 1.48 7.10 3.37
N GLU A 292 1.64 5.87 2.93
CA GLU A 292 2.94 5.33 2.56
C GLU A 292 3.44 5.93 1.25
N PHE A 293 4.67 6.47 1.28
CA PHE A 293 5.33 6.99 0.10
C PHE A 293 6.72 6.36 -0.03
N PRO A 294 6.90 5.34 -0.89
CA PRO A 294 8.17 4.67 -1.08
C PRO A 294 9.23 5.61 -1.66
N HIS A 295 10.30 5.86 -0.88
CA HIS A 295 11.42 6.70 -1.30
C HIS A 295 12.66 6.42 -0.48
N ASP A 296 13.66 5.75 -1.06
CA ASP A 296 14.96 5.44 -0.41
C ASP A 296 16.10 5.46 -1.44
N PRO A 297 16.46 6.65 -2.00
CA PRO A 297 17.53 6.75 -2.97
C PRO A 297 18.90 6.39 -2.37
N PRO A 298 19.86 5.84 -3.15
CA PRO A 298 19.74 5.67 -4.61
C PRO A 298 18.99 4.40 -5.05
N GLY A 299 18.77 3.41 -4.18
CA GLY A 299 18.23 2.10 -4.56
C GLY A 299 16.74 2.15 -4.94
N TRP A 300 15.95 2.96 -4.24
CA TRP A 300 14.49 3.05 -4.39
C TRP A 300 13.99 4.50 -4.49
N PRO A 301 14.39 5.27 -5.52
CA PRO A 301 13.84 6.62 -5.69
C PRO A 301 12.36 6.55 -6.08
N ALA A 302 11.51 7.40 -5.51
CA ALA A 302 10.07 7.44 -5.79
C ALA A 302 9.73 7.58 -7.28
N ALA A 303 10.62 8.21 -8.06
CA ALA A 303 10.49 8.35 -9.49
C ALA A 303 10.40 7.00 -10.23
N ASP A 304 11.01 5.94 -9.70
CA ASP A 304 11.04 4.62 -10.34
C ASP A 304 9.70 3.90 -10.27
N LEU A 305 8.95 4.08 -9.17
CA LEU A 305 7.60 3.53 -9.03
C LEU A 305 6.59 4.21 -9.97
N SER A 306 6.85 5.46 -10.32
CA SER A 306 5.97 6.32 -11.12
C SER A 306 6.48 6.59 -12.53
N GLN A 307 7.41 5.78 -13.04
CA GLN A 307 8.10 6.04 -14.32
C GLN A 307 7.14 6.28 -15.50
N ILE A 308 6.07 5.48 -15.57
CA ILE A 308 5.09 5.53 -16.67
C ILE A 308 4.09 6.69 -16.56
N LEU A 309 4.13 7.48 -15.47
CA LEU A 309 3.27 8.63 -15.27
C LEU A 309 3.92 9.90 -15.84
N VAL A 310 3.15 10.73 -16.56
CA VAL A 310 3.58 12.06 -17.01
C VAL A 310 3.83 12.95 -15.80
N GLU A 311 2.85 13.07 -14.92
CA GLU A 311 2.97 13.79 -13.65
C GLU A 311 3.26 12.80 -12.53
N LYS A 312 4.43 12.89 -11.93
CA LYS A 312 4.85 12.02 -10.84
C LYS A 312 4.37 12.58 -9.52
N PRO A 313 3.68 11.77 -8.68
CA PRO A 313 3.30 12.22 -7.34
C PRO A 313 4.53 12.64 -6.54
N TRP A 314 4.42 13.75 -5.82
CA TRP A 314 5.43 14.20 -4.87
C TRP A 314 4.78 14.95 -3.72
N ILE A 315 5.42 14.93 -2.57
CA ILE A 315 4.95 15.67 -1.39
C ILE A 315 5.18 17.18 -1.56
N ASP A 316 4.35 17.95 -0.90
CA ASP A 316 4.54 19.39 -0.76
C ASP A 316 5.44 19.75 0.44
N ALA A 317 5.66 21.03 0.69
CA ALA A 317 6.53 21.53 1.78
C ALA A 317 6.03 21.13 3.19
N ASP A 318 4.76 20.77 3.34
CA ASP A 318 4.19 20.32 4.60
C ASP A 318 4.26 18.78 4.76
N GLY A 319 4.81 18.06 3.76
CA GLY A 319 4.91 16.60 3.74
C GLY A 319 3.62 15.90 3.34
N CYS A 320 2.74 16.57 2.60
CA CYS A 320 1.47 16.00 2.16
C CYS A 320 1.47 15.74 0.65
N LEU A 321 0.77 14.66 0.25
CA LEU A 321 0.42 14.41 -1.14
C LEU A 321 -0.91 15.08 -1.48
N ALA A 322 -0.93 15.83 -2.58
CA ALA A 322 -2.17 16.35 -3.14
C ALA A 322 -2.93 15.22 -3.86
N VAL A 323 -4.24 15.14 -3.62
CA VAL A 323 -5.11 14.17 -4.29
C VAL A 323 -5.44 14.69 -5.69
N PRO A 324 -5.20 13.90 -6.78
CA PRO A 324 -5.52 14.34 -8.12
C PRO A 324 -6.99 14.75 -8.29
N ASP A 325 -7.23 15.80 -9.08
CA ASP A 325 -8.57 16.41 -9.24
C ASP A 325 -9.15 16.19 -10.65
N ARG A 326 -8.48 15.42 -11.51
CA ARG A 326 -8.98 15.03 -12.83
C ARG A 326 -9.90 13.80 -12.74
N PRO A 327 -10.82 13.58 -13.71
CA PRO A 327 -11.70 12.41 -13.75
C PRO A 327 -10.94 11.07 -13.66
N GLY A 328 -11.55 10.09 -13.03
CA GLY A 328 -10.91 8.81 -12.72
C GLY A 328 -9.96 8.94 -11.55
N PHE A 329 -8.79 8.28 -11.63
CA PHE A 329 -7.70 8.46 -10.67
C PHE A 329 -6.76 9.63 -11.04
N GLY A 330 -7.11 10.39 -12.09
CA GLY A 330 -6.48 11.67 -12.39
C GLY A 330 -5.06 11.61 -12.94
N PHE A 331 -4.59 10.45 -13.40
CA PHE A 331 -3.26 10.30 -14.01
C PHE A 331 -3.28 10.34 -15.54
N GLU A 332 -2.11 10.55 -16.11
CA GLU A 332 -1.84 10.42 -17.53
C GLU A 332 -0.59 9.57 -17.73
N LEU A 333 -0.65 8.62 -18.67
CA LEU A 333 0.48 7.76 -19.00
C LEU A 333 1.41 8.41 -20.03
N ASP A 334 2.70 8.28 -19.83
CA ASP A 334 3.71 8.54 -20.86
C ASP A 334 3.63 7.44 -21.93
N SER A 335 2.84 7.70 -22.97
CA SER A 335 2.55 6.73 -24.04
C SER A 335 3.80 6.34 -24.82
N GLU A 336 4.79 7.23 -24.97
CA GLU A 336 6.05 6.92 -25.67
C GLU A 336 6.89 5.96 -24.82
N LEU A 337 6.96 6.19 -23.51
CA LEU A 337 7.66 5.30 -22.59
C LEU A 337 6.97 3.93 -22.52
N VAL A 338 5.65 3.90 -22.39
CA VAL A 338 4.87 2.65 -22.36
C VAL A 338 5.12 1.85 -23.65
N GLU A 339 5.04 2.46 -24.84
CA GLU A 339 5.28 1.77 -26.11
C GLU A 339 6.72 1.23 -26.20
N ARG A 340 7.70 2.05 -25.83
CA ARG A 340 9.13 1.66 -25.86
C ARG A 340 9.46 0.51 -24.92
N CYS A 341 8.81 0.44 -23.74
CA CYS A 341 9.06 -0.57 -22.73
C CYS A 341 8.15 -1.82 -22.86
N THR A 342 7.17 -1.79 -23.76
CA THR A 342 6.27 -2.93 -23.97
C THR A 342 7.02 -4.06 -24.66
N VAL A 343 7.12 -5.21 -23.98
CA VAL A 343 7.79 -6.41 -24.49
C VAL A 343 6.82 -7.42 -25.08
N ASP A 344 5.56 -7.46 -24.61
CA ASP A 344 4.51 -8.37 -25.08
C ASP A 344 3.12 -7.75 -24.88
N ARG A 345 2.12 -8.24 -25.63
CA ARG A 345 0.73 -7.78 -25.55
C ARG A 345 -0.20 -8.99 -25.56
N PHE A 346 -1.15 -9.00 -24.64
CA PHE A 346 -2.16 -10.03 -24.46
C PHE A 346 -3.57 -9.44 -24.66
N GLY A 347 -4.57 -10.32 -24.88
CA GLY A 347 -5.96 -9.91 -24.97
C GLY A 347 -6.49 -9.68 -26.38
N ARG A 348 -7.79 -9.40 -26.48
CA ARG A 348 -8.50 -9.14 -27.74
C ARG A 348 -8.36 -7.69 -28.15
N ARG A 349 -8.20 -7.46 -29.46
CA ARG A 349 -8.09 -6.13 -30.07
C ARG A 349 -9.27 -5.85 -31.01
N ASP A 350 -10.43 -6.41 -30.76
CA ASP A 350 -11.61 -6.24 -31.64
C ASP A 350 -12.44 -5.04 -31.22
#